data_6bf4ae52cddd9d9cde88a71a8a5d7bfc
#
_entry.id   6bf4ae52cddd9d9cde88a71a8a5d7bfc
#
_cell.length_a   1.000
_cell.length_b   1.000
_cell.length_c   1.000
_cell.angle_alpha   90.00
_cell.angle_beta   90.00
_cell.angle_gamma   90.00
#
_symmetry.space_group_name_H-M   'P 1'
#
loop_
_entity.id
_entity.type
_entity.pdbx_description
1 polymer ?
#
loop_
_entity_poly.entity_id
_entity_poly.type
_entity_poly.pdbx_seq_one_letter_code
_entity_poly.pdbx_strand_id
1 'polypeptide(L)'
;MRDICYLLLILISIVPSSIFSQSTNSYNVVVNLNSDSKIVHVKQKMKFRNNSIRLLKELYLEDWSNAYINNKTKLAKRISDEYSRSFSFAKKSQRGSTTIKHILSENILSWERVENESDIIRVILKEPVKTGESIEIDIDYSIKLPDSKFTGYGFDNSNFYLKNWLIVFSNYTNSKWSNQSNLNLDDQSLAPSSYNLNFSFDKDYMIVTNLVEKDTRLKNNIKSVKLNGSKIKNVKINLLLNNNFKVIRNEKIIVETDIFKNSSDLESEIKFNRVVNYINNYFNNSHNLKFLVSNSDYKSSPFYGLNQLPSFISPFSDKFLEEIIFLKSFTQN
;
A
#
# COMPACT_ATOMS: atom_id res chain seq x y z
N MET A 1 -57.92 -4.27 17.47
CA MET A 1 -57.23 -4.26 16.16
C MET A 1 -56.10 -3.22 16.11
N ARG A 2 -56.29 -2.04 16.70
CA ARG A 2 -55.27 -0.96 16.68
C ARG A 2 -53.97 -1.33 17.44
N ASP A 3 -54.10 -2.06 18.56
CA ASP A 3 -52.97 -2.44 19.42
C ASP A 3 -52.14 -3.61 18.84
N ILE A 4 -52.78 -4.47 18.02
CA ILE A 4 -52.08 -5.54 17.28
C ILE A 4 -51.20 -4.96 16.15
N CYS A 5 -51.67 -3.86 15.51
CA CYS A 5 -50.86 -3.17 14.49
C CYS A 5 -49.59 -2.51 15.07
N TYR A 6 -49.66 -1.97 16.29
CA TYR A 6 -48.48 -1.43 16.95
C TYR A 6 -47.48 -2.51 17.38
N LEU A 7 -47.97 -3.69 17.82
CA LEU A 7 -47.13 -4.83 18.16
C LEU A 7 -46.39 -5.39 16.92
N LEU A 8 -47.08 -5.43 15.75
CA LEU A 8 -46.50 -5.86 14.49
C LEU A 8 -45.45 -4.85 13.96
N LEU A 9 -45.68 -3.55 14.13
CA LEU A 9 -44.71 -2.50 13.78
C LEU A 9 -43.45 -2.56 14.63
N ILE A 10 -43.55 -2.87 15.92
CA ILE A 10 -42.41 -3.04 16.83
C ILE A 10 -41.64 -4.32 16.48
N LEU A 11 -42.31 -5.40 16.08
CA LEU A 11 -41.62 -6.63 15.66
C LEU A 11 -40.82 -6.47 14.36
N ILE A 12 -41.24 -5.60 13.45
CA ILE A 12 -40.55 -5.32 12.19
C ILE A 12 -39.30 -4.41 12.45
N SER A 13 -39.28 -3.63 13.54
CA SER A 13 -38.13 -2.79 13.90
C SER A 13 -36.99 -3.57 14.58
N ILE A 14 -37.21 -4.83 14.97
CA ILE A 14 -36.20 -5.73 15.56
C ILE A 14 -35.62 -6.71 14.52
N VAL A 15 -35.67 -6.40 13.25
CA VAL A 15 -34.80 -7.09 12.31
C VAL A 15 -33.38 -6.66 12.66
N PRO A 16 -32.53 -7.55 13.24
CA PRO A 16 -31.14 -7.19 13.40
C PRO A 16 -30.64 -6.93 11.98
N SER A 17 -30.32 -5.67 11.68
CA SER A 17 -29.44 -5.38 10.59
C SER A 17 -28.16 -6.15 10.92
N SER A 18 -28.07 -7.39 10.43
CA SER A 18 -26.82 -8.11 10.38
C SER A 18 -25.88 -7.17 9.65
N ILE A 19 -25.12 -6.43 10.43
CA ILE A 19 -23.93 -5.71 9.93
C ILE A 19 -23.07 -6.84 9.41
N PHE A 20 -23.22 -7.15 8.12
CA PHE A 20 -22.26 -7.97 7.41
C PHE A 20 -20.96 -7.19 7.55
N SER A 21 -20.19 -7.50 8.58
CA SER A 21 -18.80 -7.14 8.65
C SER A 21 -18.20 -7.72 7.37
N GLN A 22 -18.00 -6.86 6.37
CA GLN A 22 -17.32 -7.26 5.16
C GLN A 22 -15.98 -7.82 5.62
N SER A 23 -15.82 -9.14 5.55
CA SER A 23 -14.57 -9.78 5.88
C SER A 23 -13.55 -9.27 4.85
N THR A 24 -12.67 -8.44 5.32
CA THR A 24 -11.57 -7.90 4.52
C THR A 24 -10.54 -9.00 4.26
N ASN A 25 -9.83 -8.92 3.14
CA ASN A 25 -8.68 -9.77 2.90
C ASN A 25 -7.69 -9.63 4.07
N SER A 26 -6.98 -10.70 4.38
CA SER A 26 -5.98 -10.69 5.44
C SER A 26 -4.65 -11.26 4.97
N TYR A 27 -3.58 -10.67 5.48
CA TYR A 27 -2.20 -10.99 5.10
C TYR A 27 -1.36 -11.17 6.37
N ASN A 28 -0.80 -12.38 6.54
CA ASN A 28 0.21 -12.66 7.55
C ASN A 28 1.55 -12.78 6.84
N VAL A 29 2.49 -11.90 7.15
CA VAL A 29 3.70 -11.71 6.35
C VAL A 29 4.93 -11.77 7.23
N VAL A 30 5.90 -12.59 6.85
CA VAL A 30 7.24 -12.62 7.42
C VAL A 30 8.21 -12.07 6.38
N VAL A 31 8.94 -11.04 6.76
CA VAL A 31 9.81 -10.28 5.87
C VAL A 31 11.21 -10.23 6.44
N ASN A 32 12.20 -10.42 5.57
CA ASN A 32 13.60 -10.21 5.88
C ASN A 32 14.24 -9.35 4.79
N LEU A 33 14.68 -8.16 5.14
CA LEU A 33 15.47 -7.30 4.24
C LEU A 33 16.97 -7.56 4.47
N ASN A 34 17.63 -7.92 3.39
CA ASN A 34 19.10 -7.90 3.33
C ASN A 34 19.54 -6.56 2.73
N SER A 35 20.11 -5.69 3.58
CA SER A 35 20.51 -4.33 3.20
C SER A 35 21.66 -4.30 2.20
N ASP A 36 22.58 -5.26 2.24
CA ASP A 36 23.74 -5.33 1.33
C ASP A 36 23.33 -5.71 -0.09
N SER A 37 22.52 -6.76 -0.22
CA SER A 37 22.07 -7.25 -1.53
C SER A 37 20.85 -6.48 -2.08
N LYS A 38 20.18 -5.65 -1.26
CA LYS A 38 18.94 -4.94 -1.57
C LYS A 38 17.81 -5.89 -1.98
N ILE A 39 17.76 -7.05 -1.30
CA ILE A 39 16.76 -8.08 -1.52
C ILE A 39 15.85 -8.19 -0.30
N VAL A 40 14.56 -8.20 -0.54
CA VAL A 40 13.52 -8.46 0.46
C VAL A 40 13.01 -9.88 0.25
N HIS A 41 13.19 -10.75 1.24
CA HIS A 41 12.62 -12.08 1.25
C HIS A 41 11.27 -12.04 1.97
N VAL A 42 10.25 -12.61 1.36
CA VAL A 42 8.87 -12.54 1.85
C VAL A 42 8.24 -13.93 1.86
N LYS A 43 7.70 -14.31 3.02
CA LYS A 43 6.78 -15.45 3.17
C LYS A 43 5.44 -14.90 3.60
N GLN A 44 4.41 -15.16 2.82
CA GLN A 44 3.12 -14.52 2.97
C GLN A 44 1.99 -15.55 2.91
N LYS A 45 1.16 -15.57 3.95
CA LYS A 45 -0.11 -16.28 3.95
C LYS A 45 -1.23 -15.27 3.73
N MET A 46 -1.99 -15.46 2.68
CA MET A 46 -3.04 -14.58 2.23
C MET A 46 -4.39 -15.29 2.33
N LYS A 47 -5.40 -14.59 2.84
CA LYS A 47 -6.78 -15.08 2.86
C LYS A 47 -7.68 -14.16 2.07
N PHE A 48 -8.36 -14.71 1.09
CA PHE A 48 -9.39 -14.04 0.30
C PHE A 48 -10.75 -14.62 0.64
N ARG A 49 -11.78 -13.78 0.73
CA ARG A 49 -13.18 -14.20 0.83
C ARG A 49 -13.97 -13.71 -0.35
N ASN A 50 -14.70 -14.60 -1.00
CA ASN A 50 -15.61 -14.24 -2.07
C ASN A 50 -16.91 -13.63 -1.50
N ASN A 51 -16.97 -12.31 -1.46
CA ASN A 51 -18.18 -11.58 -1.04
C ASN A 51 -19.13 -11.28 -2.21
N SER A 52 -18.83 -11.75 -3.42
CA SER A 52 -19.67 -11.56 -4.60
C SER A 52 -20.72 -12.67 -4.73
N ILE A 53 -21.71 -12.45 -5.57
CA ILE A 53 -22.72 -13.45 -5.93
C ILE A 53 -22.22 -14.44 -7.01
N ARG A 54 -21.00 -14.29 -7.50
CA ARG A 54 -20.42 -15.10 -8.57
C ARG A 54 -19.51 -16.19 -8.02
N LEU A 55 -19.50 -17.34 -8.70
CA LEU A 55 -18.48 -18.37 -8.52
C LEU A 55 -17.16 -17.90 -9.13
N LEU A 56 -16.08 -17.91 -8.36
CA LEU A 56 -14.77 -17.49 -8.83
C LEU A 56 -13.92 -18.71 -9.19
N LYS A 57 -13.65 -18.89 -10.47
CA LYS A 57 -12.79 -19.96 -11.01
C LYS A 57 -11.31 -19.58 -11.04
N GLU A 58 -11.03 -18.30 -10.91
CA GLU A 58 -9.69 -17.75 -10.95
C GLU A 58 -9.58 -16.55 -10.03
N LEU A 59 -8.36 -16.28 -9.56
CA LEU A 59 -8.00 -15.10 -8.76
C LEU A 59 -6.90 -14.35 -9.48
N TYR A 60 -6.83 -13.05 -9.23
CA TYR A 60 -5.75 -12.21 -9.73
C TYR A 60 -5.00 -11.58 -8.58
N LEU A 61 -3.67 -11.54 -8.74
CA LEU A 61 -2.75 -10.93 -7.77
C LEU A 61 -1.95 -9.84 -8.47
N GLU A 62 -1.71 -8.75 -7.77
CA GLU A 62 -0.85 -7.66 -8.21
C GLU A 62 0.53 -7.79 -7.57
N ASP A 63 1.56 -7.86 -8.40
CA ASP A 63 2.98 -7.93 -8.05
C ASP A 63 3.69 -6.69 -8.63
N TRP A 64 3.35 -5.53 -8.12
CA TRP A 64 3.82 -4.25 -8.66
C TRP A 64 5.34 -4.07 -8.60
N SER A 65 6.02 -4.79 -7.72
CA SER A 65 7.49 -4.83 -7.67
C SER A 65 8.11 -5.39 -8.95
N ASN A 66 7.40 -6.27 -9.65
CA ASN A 66 7.91 -6.86 -10.90
C ASN A 66 7.76 -5.94 -12.13
N ALA A 67 7.06 -4.82 -12.01
CA ALA A 67 6.98 -3.82 -13.08
C ALA A 67 8.34 -3.20 -13.45
N TYR A 68 9.33 -3.33 -12.57
CA TYR A 68 10.69 -2.80 -12.76
C TYR A 68 11.66 -3.76 -13.44
N ILE A 69 11.20 -4.93 -13.91
CA ILE A 69 12.07 -6.01 -14.40
C ILE A 69 12.84 -5.64 -15.68
N ASN A 70 12.23 -4.90 -16.60
CA ASN A 70 12.85 -4.51 -17.86
C ASN A 70 12.21 -3.25 -18.48
N ASN A 71 12.71 -2.83 -19.66
CA ASN A 71 12.26 -1.64 -20.36
C ASN A 71 11.04 -1.86 -21.27
N LYS A 72 10.40 -3.04 -21.24
CA LYS A 72 9.22 -3.36 -22.06
C LYS A 72 7.92 -3.31 -21.22
N THR A 73 8.02 -3.19 -19.91
CA THR A 73 6.85 -3.13 -19.01
C THR A 73 5.99 -1.88 -19.26
N LYS A 74 4.73 -1.91 -18.84
CA LYS A 74 3.85 -0.74 -18.93
C LYS A 74 4.41 0.45 -18.16
N LEU A 75 5.02 0.21 -16.98
CA LEU A 75 5.71 1.25 -16.21
C LEU A 75 6.87 1.88 -16.99
N ALA A 76 7.71 1.06 -17.61
CA ALA A 76 8.84 1.55 -18.40
C ALA A 76 8.40 2.42 -19.58
N LYS A 77 7.33 2.02 -20.28
CA LYS A 77 6.71 2.79 -21.35
C LYS A 77 6.22 4.13 -20.84
N ARG A 78 5.44 4.13 -19.75
CA ARG A 78 4.93 5.37 -19.17
C ARG A 78 6.04 6.35 -18.76
N ILE A 79 7.10 5.88 -18.08
CA ILE A 79 8.25 6.72 -17.72
C ILE A 79 8.89 7.34 -19.00
N SER A 80 8.94 6.57 -20.08
CA SER A 80 9.46 7.03 -21.37
C SER A 80 8.55 8.07 -22.03
N ASP A 81 7.22 7.88 -21.93
CA ASP A 81 6.22 8.81 -22.47
C ASP A 81 6.23 10.16 -21.74
N GLU A 82 6.69 10.19 -20.49
CA GLU A 82 6.96 11.42 -19.73
C GLU A 82 8.32 12.07 -20.07
N TYR A 83 8.91 11.70 -21.20
CA TYR A 83 10.22 12.17 -21.66
C TYR A 83 11.40 11.82 -20.75
N SER A 84 11.22 10.90 -19.79
CA SER A 84 12.30 10.42 -18.93
C SER A 84 12.93 9.16 -19.50
N ARG A 85 14.20 9.26 -19.90
CA ARG A 85 14.97 8.11 -20.39
C ARG A 85 15.71 7.36 -19.27
N SER A 86 15.60 7.80 -18.03
CA SER A 86 16.36 7.26 -16.90
C SER A 86 16.18 5.76 -16.71
N PHE A 87 14.96 5.26 -16.84
CA PHE A 87 14.65 3.84 -16.71
C PHE A 87 15.07 3.02 -17.94
N SER A 88 14.94 3.59 -19.14
CA SER A 88 15.32 2.92 -20.39
C SER A 88 16.82 2.62 -20.43
N PHE A 89 17.67 3.53 -19.94
CA PHE A 89 19.11 3.38 -19.85
C PHE A 89 19.60 2.74 -18.53
N ALA A 90 18.67 2.37 -17.64
CA ALA A 90 19.04 1.78 -16.35
C ALA A 90 19.82 0.48 -16.54
N LYS A 91 20.89 0.31 -15.78
CA LYS A 91 21.64 -0.94 -15.70
C LYS A 91 20.77 -2.02 -15.03
N LYS A 92 21.04 -3.29 -15.32
CA LYS A 92 20.35 -4.44 -14.69
C LYS A 92 20.42 -4.38 -13.15
N SER A 93 21.50 -3.86 -12.59
CA SER A 93 21.68 -3.69 -11.13
C SER A 93 20.73 -2.66 -10.53
N GLN A 94 20.29 -1.67 -11.30
CA GLN A 94 19.40 -0.59 -10.86
C GLN A 94 17.90 -0.94 -11.00
N ARG A 95 17.58 -2.01 -11.73
CA ARG A 95 16.22 -2.48 -11.93
C ARG A 95 15.77 -3.43 -10.82
N GLY A 96 14.48 -3.43 -10.54
CA GLY A 96 13.85 -4.34 -9.59
C GLY A 96 13.18 -5.53 -10.29
N SER A 97 12.87 -6.56 -9.53
CA SER A 97 12.10 -7.72 -10.00
C SER A 97 11.61 -8.55 -8.83
N THR A 98 10.56 -9.33 -9.05
CA THR A 98 10.10 -10.35 -8.12
C THR A 98 10.43 -11.74 -8.65
N THR A 99 11.02 -12.58 -7.81
CA THR A 99 11.24 -14.01 -8.06
C THR A 99 10.35 -14.82 -7.14
N ILE A 100 9.32 -15.45 -7.70
CA ILE A 100 8.39 -16.30 -6.97
C ILE A 100 8.97 -17.70 -6.90
N LYS A 101 9.10 -18.24 -5.69
CA LYS A 101 9.55 -19.59 -5.44
C LYS A 101 8.39 -20.59 -5.54
N HIS A 102 7.26 -20.23 -4.91
CA HIS A 102 6.03 -21.01 -5.02
C HIS A 102 4.80 -20.16 -4.64
N ILE A 103 3.66 -20.57 -5.20
CA ILE A 103 2.31 -20.16 -4.81
C ILE A 103 1.55 -21.45 -4.55
N LEU A 104 1.10 -21.68 -3.32
CA LEU A 104 0.53 -22.95 -2.89
C LEU A 104 -0.82 -22.74 -2.20
N SER A 105 -1.76 -23.62 -2.54
CA SER A 105 -3.00 -23.88 -1.83
C SER A 105 -3.54 -25.23 -2.31
N GLU A 106 -4.33 -25.92 -1.51
CA GLU A 106 -4.97 -27.18 -1.92
C GLU A 106 -5.85 -27.01 -3.16
N ASN A 107 -6.47 -25.82 -3.28
CA ASN A 107 -7.39 -25.49 -4.37
C ASN A 107 -6.74 -24.81 -5.59
N ILE A 108 -5.41 -24.65 -5.64
CA ILE A 108 -4.73 -24.10 -6.82
C ILE A 108 -4.44 -25.23 -7.82
N LEU A 109 -4.86 -25.04 -9.08
CA LEU A 109 -4.49 -25.88 -10.20
C LEU A 109 -3.17 -25.43 -10.81
N SER A 110 -3.05 -24.13 -11.14
CA SER A 110 -1.86 -23.53 -11.72
C SER A 110 -1.85 -22.02 -11.50
N TRP A 111 -0.74 -21.39 -11.79
CA TRP A 111 -0.62 -19.95 -11.85
C TRP A 111 0.31 -19.53 -12.99
N GLU A 112 0.08 -18.32 -13.51
CA GLU A 112 0.87 -17.74 -14.60
C GLU A 112 0.90 -16.22 -14.47
N ARG A 113 1.88 -15.58 -15.10
CA ARG A 113 1.82 -14.13 -15.30
C ARG A 113 0.97 -13.82 -16.51
N VAL A 114 0.13 -12.79 -16.41
CA VAL A 114 -0.72 -12.37 -17.52
C VAL A 114 0.16 -11.87 -18.67
N GLU A 115 -0.18 -12.28 -19.87
CA GLU A 115 0.55 -11.87 -21.07
C GLU A 115 0.60 -10.34 -21.18
N ASN A 116 1.78 -9.80 -21.48
CA ASN A 116 2.07 -8.35 -21.55
C ASN A 116 1.86 -7.55 -20.24
N GLU A 117 1.58 -8.22 -19.12
CA GLU A 117 1.42 -7.64 -17.78
C GLU A 117 2.30 -8.37 -16.77
N SER A 118 3.61 -8.11 -16.80
CA SER A 118 4.60 -8.82 -16.00
C SER A 118 4.38 -8.75 -14.49
N ASP A 119 3.57 -7.82 -14.03
CA ASP A 119 3.22 -7.53 -12.64
C ASP A 119 1.80 -7.95 -12.24
N ILE A 120 1.10 -8.70 -13.10
CA ILE A 120 -0.18 -9.33 -12.79
C ILE A 120 -0.02 -10.86 -12.85
N ILE A 121 -0.53 -11.54 -11.83
CA ILE A 121 -0.52 -12.99 -11.72
C ILE A 121 -1.97 -13.49 -11.74
N ARG A 122 -2.24 -14.44 -12.62
CA ARG A 122 -3.49 -15.19 -12.69
C ARG A 122 -3.32 -16.52 -11.97
N VAL A 123 -4.20 -16.83 -11.05
CA VAL A 123 -4.24 -18.09 -10.29
C VAL A 123 -5.49 -18.84 -10.69
N ILE A 124 -5.34 -20.02 -11.27
CA ILE A 124 -6.43 -20.89 -11.73
C ILE A 124 -6.76 -21.87 -10.61
N LEU A 125 -8.03 -21.99 -10.27
CA LEU A 125 -8.50 -22.84 -9.20
C LEU A 125 -8.99 -24.20 -9.73
N LYS A 126 -8.81 -25.25 -8.93
CA LYS A 126 -9.38 -26.59 -9.20
C LYS A 126 -10.91 -26.56 -9.07
N GLU A 127 -11.38 -25.98 -7.98
CA GLU A 127 -12.79 -25.79 -7.68
C GLU A 127 -13.11 -24.31 -7.49
N PRO A 128 -14.26 -23.83 -8.01
CA PRO A 128 -14.65 -22.43 -7.86
C PRO A 128 -14.89 -22.07 -6.39
N VAL A 129 -14.43 -20.90 -5.96
CA VAL A 129 -14.75 -20.33 -4.64
C VAL A 129 -16.17 -19.77 -4.69
N LYS A 130 -17.08 -20.34 -3.90
CA LYS A 130 -18.48 -19.93 -3.83
C LYS A 130 -18.66 -18.65 -3.02
N THR A 131 -19.82 -18.03 -3.17
CA THR A 131 -20.24 -16.88 -2.36
C THR A 131 -20.09 -17.19 -0.86
N GLY A 132 -19.41 -16.32 -0.14
CA GLY A 132 -19.15 -16.46 1.30
C GLY A 132 -18.02 -17.40 1.68
N GLU A 133 -17.48 -18.19 0.76
CA GLU A 133 -16.32 -19.06 0.99
C GLU A 133 -15.01 -18.27 0.98
N SER A 134 -13.99 -18.83 1.62
CA SER A 134 -12.65 -18.26 1.66
C SER A 134 -11.63 -19.25 1.11
N ILE A 135 -10.58 -18.69 0.52
CA ILE A 135 -9.38 -19.44 0.12
C ILE A 135 -8.15 -18.87 0.82
N GLU A 136 -7.24 -19.73 1.24
CA GLU A 136 -5.92 -19.35 1.76
C GLU A 136 -4.84 -19.75 0.76
N ILE A 137 -3.87 -18.85 0.57
CA ILE A 137 -2.75 -19.02 -0.36
C ILE A 137 -1.46 -18.71 0.38
N ASP A 138 -0.50 -19.60 0.30
CA ASP A 138 0.86 -19.39 0.79
C ASP A 138 1.79 -19.03 -0.37
N ILE A 139 2.50 -17.91 -0.25
CA ILE A 139 3.46 -17.45 -1.27
C ILE A 139 4.84 -17.24 -0.62
N ASP A 140 5.88 -17.79 -1.24
CA ASP A 140 7.29 -17.54 -0.90
C ASP A 140 7.96 -16.88 -2.11
N TYR A 141 8.51 -15.67 -1.91
CA TYR A 141 9.12 -14.90 -2.99
C TYR A 141 10.22 -13.97 -2.47
N SER A 142 11.02 -13.48 -3.39
CA SER A 142 12.00 -12.45 -3.11
C SER A 142 11.87 -11.29 -4.08
N ILE A 143 12.06 -10.08 -3.56
CA ILE A 143 12.01 -8.83 -4.31
C ILE A 143 13.43 -8.26 -4.36
N LYS A 144 13.97 -8.11 -5.54
CA LYS A 144 15.12 -7.26 -5.79
C LYS A 144 14.60 -5.83 -5.93
N LEU A 145 15.03 -4.93 -5.05
CA LEU A 145 14.58 -3.55 -5.06
C LEU A 145 15.21 -2.75 -6.21
N PRO A 146 14.45 -1.88 -6.88
CA PRO A 146 14.98 -0.94 -7.87
C PRO A 146 15.66 0.26 -7.19
N ASP A 147 16.39 1.04 -7.96
CA ASP A 147 16.86 2.38 -7.58
C ASP A 147 15.63 3.30 -7.42
N SER A 148 15.50 3.95 -6.26
CA SER A 148 14.34 4.77 -5.91
C SER A 148 14.18 6.04 -6.77
N LYS A 149 15.22 6.42 -7.51
CA LYS A 149 15.18 7.58 -8.42
C LYS A 149 14.11 7.49 -9.51
N PHE A 150 13.64 6.26 -9.84
CA PHE A 150 12.65 6.08 -10.90
C PHE A 150 11.26 6.51 -10.47
N THR A 151 10.85 6.13 -9.25
CA THR A 151 9.47 6.32 -8.78
C THR A 151 9.36 6.58 -7.27
N GLY A 152 10.49 6.76 -6.57
CA GLY A 152 10.53 6.82 -5.11
C GLY A 152 10.36 5.46 -4.39
N TYR A 153 10.06 4.38 -5.12
CA TYR A 153 10.08 3.02 -4.58
C TYR A 153 11.45 2.37 -4.79
N GLY A 154 11.95 1.66 -3.79
CA GLY A 154 13.20 0.92 -3.87
C GLY A 154 14.22 1.38 -2.85
N PHE A 155 15.47 1.55 -3.26
CA PHE A 155 16.54 2.03 -2.38
C PHE A 155 17.27 3.22 -3.00
N ASP A 156 17.78 4.09 -2.14
CA ASP A 156 18.84 5.05 -2.47
C ASP A 156 20.15 4.64 -1.78
N ASN A 157 21.13 5.53 -1.78
CA ASN A 157 22.44 5.26 -1.18
C ASN A 157 22.40 4.88 0.31
N SER A 158 21.32 5.19 1.01
CA SER A 158 21.25 5.10 2.47
C SER A 158 19.94 4.53 3.00
N ASN A 159 18.84 4.57 2.23
CA ASN A 159 17.51 4.31 2.74
C ASN A 159 16.72 3.36 1.83
N PHE A 160 15.66 2.77 2.39
CA PHE A 160 14.74 1.91 1.66
C PHE A 160 13.32 2.46 1.77
N TYR A 161 12.62 2.51 0.65
CA TYR A 161 11.26 3.02 0.51
C TYR A 161 10.37 1.95 -0.09
N LEU A 162 9.56 1.31 0.74
CA LEU A 162 8.70 0.21 0.35
C LEU A 162 7.24 0.69 0.30
N LYS A 163 6.71 0.81 -0.91
CA LYS A 163 5.30 1.12 -1.19
C LYS A 163 4.80 0.22 -2.31
N ASN A 164 3.56 -0.28 -2.21
CA ASN A 164 2.99 -1.20 -3.20
C ASN A 164 3.90 -2.40 -3.51
N TRP A 165 4.56 -2.94 -2.51
CA TRP A 165 5.64 -3.91 -2.66
C TRP A 165 5.25 -5.35 -2.36
N LEU A 166 4.16 -5.55 -1.61
CA LEU A 166 3.63 -6.88 -1.35
C LEU A 166 2.80 -7.38 -2.54
N ILE A 167 2.82 -8.69 -2.75
CA ILE A 167 1.84 -9.33 -3.64
C ILE A 167 0.49 -9.32 -2.93
N VAL A 168 -0.54 -8.76 -3.57
CA VAL A 168 -1.87 -8.60 -2.99
C VAL A 168 -2.95 -9.05 -3.97
N PHE A 169 -4.13 -9.40 -3.46
CA PHE A 169 -5.28 -9.68 -4.32
C PHE A 169 -5.71 -8.42 -5.07
N SER A 170 -5.91 -8.54 -6.37
CA SER A 170 -6.61 -7.52 -7.14
C SER A 170 -8.02 -7.33 -6.58
N ASN A 171 -8.57 -6.14 -6.72
CA ASN A 171 -9.92 -5.86 -6.27
C ASN A 171 -10.96 -6.52 -7.19
N TYR A 172 -11.95 -7.18 -6.59
CA TYR A 172 -13.07 -7.77 -7.32
C TYR A 172 -14.34 -7.00 -7.03
N THR A 173 -14.81 -6.20 -7.99
CA THR A 173 -16.00 -5.35 -7.86
C THR A 173 -16.83 -5.42 -9.14
N ASN A 174 -18.13 -5.26 -9.02
CA ASN A 174 -19.05 -5.28 -10.15
C ASN A 174 -18.90 -6.53 -11.05
N SER A 175 -18.62 -7.69 -10.44
CA SER A 175 -18.38 -8.97 -11.13
C SER A 175 -17.17 -8.99 -12.07
N LYS A 176 -16.18 -8.13 -11.83
CA LYS A 176 -14.93 -8.05 -12.60
C LYS A 176 -13.73 -7.87 -11.66
N TRP A 177 -12.59 -8.43 -12.05
CA TRP A 177 -11.30 -8.15 -11.47
C TRP A 177 -10.79 -6.80 -12.00
N SER A 178 -10.35 -5.94 -11.09
CA SER A 178 -9.68 -4.68 -11.42
C SER A 178 -8.18 -4.90 -11.43
N ASN A 179 -7.68 -5.54 -12.49
CA ASN A 179 -6.24 -5.80 -12.64
C ASN A 179 -5.55 -4.55 -13.15
N GLN A 180 -4.66 -3.99 -12.36
CA GLN A 180 -3.94 -2.77 -12.73
C GLN A 180 -2.44 -2.99 -12.67
N SER A 181 -1.78 -2.91 -13.84
CA SER A 181 -0.32 -2.83 -13.87
C SER A 181 0.17 -1.54 -13.21
N ASN A 182 1.31 -1.63 -12.55
CA ASN A 182 1.98 -0.47 -11.97
C ASN A 182 2.34 0.56 -13.06
N LEU A 183 1.67 1.69 -13.03
CA LEU A 183 1.99 2.85 -13.86
C LEU A 183 2.58 4.01 -13.04
N ASN A 184 2.82 3.78 -11.74
CA ASN A 184 3.20 4.83 -10.79
C ASN A 184 2.19 5.99 -10.78
N LEU A 185 0.91 5.66 -10.88
CA LEU A 185 -0.22 6.56 -10.73
C LEU A 185 -0.87 6.33 -9.37
N ASP A 186 -1.61 7.31 -8.92
CA ASP A 186 -2.28 7.28 -7.61
C ASP A 186 -3.66 6.61 -7.63
N ASP A 187 -4.01 5.94 -8.71
CA ASP A 187 -5.34 5.40 -9.01
C ASP A 187 -5.47 3.89 -8.70
N GLN A 188 -4.56 3.32 -7.91
CA GLN A 188 -4.61 1.92 -7.53
C GLN A 188 -5.89 1.60 -6.72
N SER A 189 -6.71 0.70 -7.26
CA SER A 189 -7.94 0.23 -6.62
C SER A 189 -7.68 -1.04 -5.82
N LEU A 190 -7.20 -0.90 -4.58
CA LEU A 190 -7.06 -2.03 -3.65
C LEU A 190 -8.17 -2.06 -2.62
N ALA A 191 -8.63 -3.25 -2.27
CA ALA A 191 -9.56 -3.43 -1.16
C ALA A 191 -8.85 -3.20 0.18
N PRO A 192 -9.43 -2.41 1.10
CA PRO A 192 -8.92 -2.30 2.46
C PRO A 192 -8.79 -3.66 3.11
N SER A 193 -7.64 -3.95 3.70
CA SER A 193 -7.27 -5.27 4.18
C SER A 193 -6.63 -5.23 5.56
N SER A 194 -6.50 -6.39 6.19
CA SER A 194 -5.80 -6.53 7.47
C SER A 194 -4.41 -7.09 7.25
N TYR A 195 -3.42 -6.51 7.91
CA TYR A 195 -2.02 -6.91 7.79
C TYR A 195 -1.42 -7.21 9.16
N ASN A 196 -0.70 -8.33 9.25
CA ASN A 196 0.17 -8.69 10.36
C ASN A 196 1.55 -8.98 9.79
N LEU A 197 2.51 -8.11 10.03
CA LEU A 197 3.86 -8.25 9.55
C LEU A 197 4.85 -8.53 10.67
N ASN A 198 5.77 -9.45 10.43
CA ASN A 198 6.99 -9.60 11.21
C ASN A 198 8.16 -9.21 10.29
N PHE A 199 8.71 -8.01 10.48
CA PHE A 199 9.70 -7.41 9.58
C PHE A 199 11.07 -7.35 10.25
N SER A 200 12.05 -8.02 9.63
CA SER A 200 13.43 -8.09 10.13
C SER A 200 14.39 -7.34 9.20
N PHE A 201 15.26 -6.52 9.79
CA PHE A 201 16.21 -5.66 9.07
C PHE A 201 17.40 -5.32 9.98
N ASP A 202 18.44 -4.72 9.42
CA ASP A 202 19.64 -4.31 10.15
C ASP A 202 19.30 -3.26 11.24
N LYS A 203 19.90 -3.40 12.41
CA LYS A 203 19.64 -2.57 13.61
C LYS A 203 19.87 -1.08 13.38
N ASP A 204 20.76 -0.72 12.44
CA ASP A 204 21.17 0.66 12.20
C ASP A 204 20.07 1.48 11.54
N TYR A 205 19.04 0.82 11.01
CA TYR A 205 17.88 1.49 10.44
C TYR A 205 16.79 1.79 11.48
N MET A 206 16.16 2.93 11.28
CA MET A 206 14.89 3.29 11.91
C MET A 206 13.74 3.00 10.95
N ILE A 207 12.63 2.47 11.47
CA ILE A 207 11.45 2.18 10.69
C ILE A 207 10.40 3.27 10.86
N VAL A 208 9.85 3.75 9.74
CA VAL A 208 8.72 4.66 9.69
C VAL A 208 7.65 4.01 8.82
N THR A 209 6.40 3.88 9.30
CA THR A 209 5.38 3.08 8.64
C THR A 209 3.95 3.53 8.98
N ASN A 210 3.00 3.28 8.06
CA ASN A 210 1.57 3.48 8.31
C ASN A 210 0.92 2.35 9.15
N LEU A 211 1.68 1.34 9.55
CA LEU A 211 1.22 0.29 10.46
C LEU A 211 1.53 0.63 11.92
N VAL A 212 0.82 -0.03 12.83
CA VAL A 212 1.05 0.12 14.27
C VAL A 212 2.09 -0.89 14.73
N GLU A 213 3.18 -0.40 15.33
CA GLU A 213 4.19 -1.22 15.96
C GLU A 213 3.64 -1.82 17.27
N LYS A 214 3.81 -3.13 17.45
CA LYS A 214 3.34 -3.89 18.61
C LYS A 214 4.48 -4.40 19.48
N ASP A 215 5.59 -4.81 18.89
CA ASP A 215 6.73 -5.40 19.56
C ASP A 215 7.99 -5.20 18.73
N THR A 216 9.10 -4.94 19.39
CA THR A 216 10.41 -4.82 18.75
C THR A 216 11.44 -5.62 19.52
N ARG A 217 12.19 -6.44 18.82
CA ARG A 217 13.27 -7.27 19.35
C ARG A 217 14.55 -7.05 18.60
N LEU A 218 15.65 -7.02 19.35
CA LEU A 218 17.01 -6.92 18.79
C LEU A 218 17.76 -8.20 19.12
N LYS A 219 18.28 -8.88 18.09
CA LYS A 219 19.13 -10.08 18.24
C LYS A 219 20.19 -10.09 17.13
N ASN A 220 21.45 -10.26 17.49
CA ASN A 220 22.57 -10.40 16.54
C ASN A 220 22.60 -9.31 15.46
N ASN A 221 22.46 -8.04 15.84
CA ASN A 221 22.40 -6.88 14.94
C ASN A 221 21.18 -6.83 14.02
N ILE A 222 20.24 -7.73 14.15
CA ILE A 222 18.95 -7.72 13.41
C ILE A 222 17.86 -7.22 14.34
N LYS A 223 17.15 -6.20 13.90
CA LYS A 223 15.93 -5.70 14.52
C LYS A 223 14.72 -6.37 13.87
N SER A 224 13.86 -6.96 14.66
CA SER A 224 12.61 -7.58 14.23
C SER A 224 11.44 -6.85 14.85
N VAL A 225 10.55 -6.32 14.01
CA VAL A 225 9.42 -5.48 14.42
C VAL A 225 8.11 -6.16 14.01
N LYS A 226 7.19 -6.29 14.97
CA LYS A 226 5.82 -6.75 14.70
C LYS A 226 4.93 -5.55 14.41
N LEU A 227 4.32 -5.55 13.24
CA LEU A 227 3.50 -4.46 12.72
C LEU A 227 2.09 -4.97 12.39
N ASN A 228 1.07 -4.22 12.81
CA ASN A 228 -0.33 -4.57 12.54
C ASN A 228 -1.06 -3.38 11.91
N GLY A 229 -1.97 -3.68 11.00
CA GLY A 229 -2.87 -2.69 10.42
C GLY A 229 -4.21 -3.32 10.04
N SER A 230 -5.28 -2.56 10.19
CA SER A 230 -6.62 -2.94 9.75
C SER A 230 -7.17 -1.87 8.83
N LYS A 231 -7.92 -2.27 7.81
CA LYS A 231 -8.46 -1.37 6.77
C LYS A 231 -7.36 -0.60 6.01
N ILE A 232 -6.20 -1.21 5.84
CA ILE A 232 -5.06 -0.65 5.11
C ILE A 232 -5.17 -1.07 3.66
N LYS A 233 -5.10 -0.11 2.73
CA LYS A 233 -5.05 -0.40 1.29
C LYS A 233 -3.65 -0.81 0.86
N ASN A 234 -2.64 -0.10 1.37
CA ASN A 234 -1.24 -0.28 1.00
C ASN A 234 -0.32 -0.18 2.20
N VAL A 235 0.59 -1.14 2.35
CA VAL A 235 1.61 -1.13 3.40
C VAL A 235 2.80 -0.29 2.93
N LYS A 236 3.07 0.79 3.66
CA LYS A 236 4.21 1.67 3.44
C LYS A 236 5.23 1.51 4.55
N ILE A 237 6.49 1.30 4.20
CA ILE A 237 7.61 1.19 5.13
C ILE A 237 8.79 1.95 4.56
N ASN A 238 9.32 2.89 5.33
CA ASN A 238 10.61 3.51 5.08
C ASN A 238 11.61 3.03 6.14
N LEU A 239 12.76 2.56 5.72
CA LEU A 239 13.90 2.28 6.58
C LEU A 239 14.97 3.34 6.34
N LEU A 240 15.32 4.07 7.39
CA LEU A 240 16.13 5.26 7.31
C LEU A 240 17.33 5.14 8.27
N LEU A 241 18.53 5.49 7.81
CA LEU A 241 19.68 5.63 8.68
C LEU A 241 19.55 6.87 9.58
N ASN A 242 18.97 7.96 9.04
CA ASN A 242 18.69 9.18 9.78
C ASN A 242 17.21 9.52 9.65
N ASN A 243 16.52 9.60 10.78
CA ASN A 243 15.07 9.90 10.79
C ASN A 243 14.83 11.41 10.84
N ASN A 244 14.29 11.96 9.76
CA ASN A 244 13.89 13.38 9.66
C ASN A 244 12.36 13.53 9.70
N PHE A 245 11.63 12.48 10.06
CA PHE A 245 10.18 12.50 10.14
C PHE A 245 9.74 13.13 11.47
N LYS A 246 8.75 14.00 11.37
CA LYS A 246 7.98 14.50 12.53
C LYS A 246 6.78 13.60 12.77
N VAL A 247 6.46 13.40 14.05
CA VAL A 247 5.22 12.73 14.47
C VAL A 247 4.24 13.81 14.91
N ILE A 248 3.16 13.97 14.17
CA ILE A 248 2.09 14.89 14.48
C ILE A 248 0.84 14.08 14.81
N ARG A 249 0.15 14.44 15.87
CA ARG A 249 -1.00 13.66 16.35
C ARG A 249 -2.12 14.54 16.86
N ASN A 250 -3.34 14.06 16.72
CA ASN A 250 -4.50 14.52 17.48
C ASN A 250 -5.18 13.31 18.15
N GLU A 251 -6.37 13.48 18.72
CA GLU A 251 -7.10 12.42 19.43
C GLU A 251 -7.34 11.15 18.59
N LYS A 252 -7.44 11.26 17.27
CA LYS A 252 -7.84 10.16 16.37
C LYS A 252 -6.79 9.76 15.33
N ILE A 253 -5.86 10.66 15.02
CA ILE A 253 -4.96 10.51 13.87
C ILE A 253 -3.53 10.72 14.33
N ILE A 254 -2.65 9.81 13.89
CA ILE A 254 -1.21 9.92 14.02
C ILE A 254 -0.63 9.98 12.61
N VAL A 255 0.18 10.99 12.33
CA VAL A 255 0.89 11.12 11.05
C VAL A 255 2.38 11.19 11.30
N GLU A 256 3.13 10.34 10.62
CA GLU A 256 4.58 10.44 10.49
C GLU A 256 4.89 11.08 9.14
N THR A 257 5.59 12.22 9.12
CA THR A 257 5.81 13.00 7.90
C THR A 257 7.16 13.72 7.87
N ASP A 258 7.77 13.77 6.70
CA ASP A 258 8.95 14.57 6.38
C ASP A 258 8.62 15.83 5.55
N ILE A 259 7.34 16.08 5.27
CA ILE A 259 6.91 17.22 4.46
C ILE A 259 7.18 18.53 5.18
N PHE A 260 6.85 18.61 6.46
CA PHE A 260 7.00 19.83 7.28
C PHE A 260 8.36 19.99 7.95
N LYS A 261 9.41 19.39 7.41
CA LYS A 261 10.76 19.41 8.01
C LYS A 261 11.33 20.81 8.23
N ASN A 262 10.96 21.76 7.38
CA ASN A 262 11.41 23.16 7.42
C ASN A 262 10.46 24.09 8.22
N SER A 263 9.33 23.58 8.70
CA SER A 263 8.38 24.33 9.53
C SER A 263 8.66 24.10 11.01
N SER A 264 8.36 25.09 11.85
CA SER A 264 8.34 24.90 13.30
C SER A 264 7.30 23.85 13.71
N ASP A 265 7.38 23.33 14.92
CA ASP A 265 6.41 22.32 15.38
C ASP A 265 5.00 22.90 15.47
N LEU A 266 4.88 24.16 15.92
CA LEU A 266 3.60 24.88 15.96
C LEU A 266 3.00 25.09 14.55
N GLU A 267 3.82 25.51 13.57
CA GLU A 267 3.36 25.66 12.18
C GLU A 267 2.93 24.33 11.58
N SER A 268 3.67 23.26 11.87
CA SER A 268 3.35 21.90 11.42
C SER A 268 2.02 21.44 11.99
N GLU A 269 1.76 21.68 13.27
CA GLU A 269 0.52 21.34 13.94
C GLU A 269 -0.69 22.15 13.40
N ILE A 270 -0.51 23.43 13.13
CA ILE A 270 -1.57 24.28 12.53
C ILE A 270 -1.94 23.75 11.14
N LYS A 271 -0.95 23.47 10.29
CA LYS A 271 -1.17 22.93 8.94
C LYS A 271 -1.87 21.58 9.00
N PHE A 272 -1.41 20.69 9.88
CA PHE A 272 -2.00 19.38 10.11
C PHE A 272 -3.47 19.48 10.52
N ASN A 273 -3.78 20.28 11.54
CA ASN A 273 -5.14 20.44 12.05
C ASN A 273 -6.07 21.03 10.98
N ARG A 274 -5.60 21.96 10.15
CA ARG A 274 -6.37 22.51 9.03
C ARG A 274 -6.77 21.42 8.02
N VAL A 275 -5.81 20.59 7.60
CA VAL A 275 -6.06 19.51 6.65
C VAL A 275 -6.97 18.44 7.26
N VAL A 276 -6.73 18.03 8.50
CA VAL A 276 -7.54 17.02 9.19
C VAL A 276 -8.98 17.49 9.38
N ASN A 277 -9.17 18.74 9.79
CA ASN A 277 -10.51 19.32 9.94
C ASN A 277 -11.25 19.37 8.60
N TYR A 278 -10.56 19.75 7.53
CA TYR A 278 -11.13 19.74 6.18
C TYR A 278 -11.60 18.33 5.81
N ILE A 279 -10.76 17.32 6.00
CA ILE A 279 -11.08 15.93 5.66
C ILE A 279 -12.22 15.39 6.52
N ASN A 280 -12.21 15.64 7.83
CA ASN A 280 -13.27 15.18 8.74
C ASN A 280 -14.65 15.77 8.36
N ASN A 281 -14.70 17.00 7.89
CA ASN A 281 -15.94 17.64 7.46
C ASN A 281 -16.53 16.98 6.19
N TYR A 282 -15.70 16.39 5.34
CA TYR A 282 -16.14 15.81 4.07
C TYR A 282 -16.23 14.29 4.07
N PHE A 283 -15.43 13.59 4.89
CA PHE A 283 -15.26 12.13 4.80
C PHE A 283 -15.68 11.35 6.04
N ASN A 284 -16.22 11.99 7.06
CA ASN A 284 -16.80 11.38 8.29
C ASN A 284 -16.03 10.15 8.83
N ASN A 285 -14.72 10.29 9.01
CA ASN A 285 -13.83 9.20 9.44
C ASN A 285 -13.86 9.01 10.96
N SER A 286 -14.31 7.83 11.42
CA SER A 286 -14.50 7.48 12.83
C SER A 286 -13.39 6.62 13.44
N HIS A 287 -12.25 6.42 12.76
CA HIS A 287 -11.24 5.45 13.20
C HIS A 287 -9.91 6.09 13.56
N ASN A 288 -9.25 5.52 14.57
CA ASN A 288 -7.86 5.85 14.90
C ASN A 288 -6.94 5.31 13.82
N LEU A 289 -6.36 6.19 13.03
CA LEU A 289 -5.55 5.83 11.87
C LEU A 289 -4.13 6.36 12.05
N LYS A 290 -3.17 5.54 11.66
CA LYS A 290 -1.77 5.93 11.52
C LYS A 290 -1.46 6.07 10.02
N PHE A 291 -0.89 7.22 9.65
CA PHE A 291 -0.51 7.53 8.28
C PHE A 291 0.99 7.78 8.17
N LEU A 292 1.55 7.36 7.07
CA LEU A 292 2.87 7.76 6.62
C LEU A 292 2.70 8.66 5.40
N VAL A 293 3.07 9.93 5.55
CA VAL A 293 2.94 10.96 4.51
C VAL A 293 4.33 11.50 4.20
N SER A 294 4.89 11.10 3.06
CA SER A 294 6.28 11.38 2.73
C SER A 294 6.43 12.23 1.47
N ASN A 295 7.45 13.08 1.49
CA ASN A 295 7.88 13.82 0.31
C ASN A 295 8.33 12.90 -0.85
N SER A 296 8.78 11.67 -0.53
CA SER A 296 9.07 10.66 -1.54
C SER A 296 7.84 10.22 -2.32
N ASP A 297 6.68 10.13 -1.65
CA ASP A 297 5.41 9.80 -2.32
C ASP A 297 4.99 10.91 -3.29
N TYR A 298 5.18 12.16 -2.91
CA TYR A 298 4.91 13.30 -3.79
C TYR A 298 5.80 13.31 -5.04
N LYS A 299 7.10 13.08 -4.87
CA LYS A 299 8.04 13.02 -6.00
C LYS A 299 7.71 11.91 -6.99
N SER A 300 7.16 10.81 -6.50
CA SER A 300 6.80 9.66 -7.32
C SER A 300 5.46 9.82 -8.04
N SER A 301 4.59 10.69 -7.54
CA SER A 301 3.23 10.93 -8.03
C SER A 301 3.01 12.42 -8.19
N PRO A 302 3.55 13.04 -9.22
CA PRO A 302 3.51 14.49 -9.40
C PRO A 302 2.07 15.00 -9.45
N PHE A 303 1.84 16.07 -8.72
CA PHE A 303 0.60 16.84 -8.84
C PHE A 303 0.63 17.55 -10.19
N TYR A 304 -0.28 17.21 -11.09
CA TYR A 304 -0.31 17.70 -12.48
C TYR A 304 0.10 19.16 -12.62
N GLY A 305 1.27 19.39 -13.20
CA GLY A 305 1.78 20.71 -13.52
C GLY A 305 2.45 21.51 -12.41
N LEU A 306 2.14 21.29 -11.14
CA LEU A 306 2.68 22.12 -10.04
C LEU A 306 4.17 21.89 -9.77
N ASN A 307 4.63 20.66 -9.87
CA ASN A 307 6.03 20.30 -9.67
C ASN A 307 6.88 20.39 -10.95
N GLN A 308 6.24 20.63 -12.08
CA GLN A 308 6.92 20.78 -13.36
C GLN A 308 7.35 22.23 -13.65
N LEU A 309 6.80 23.18 -12.90
CA LEU A 309 7.19 24.58 -13.01
C LEU A 309 8.51 24.80 -12.26
N PRO A 310 9.51 25.43 -12.90
CA PRO A 310 10.68 25.91 -12.21
C PRO A 310 10.29 26.79 -11.01
N SER A 311 11.03 26.69 -9.93
CA SER A 311 10.70 27.39 -8.67
C SER A 311 10.56 28.90 -8.82
N PHE A 312 11.29 29.50 -9.79
CA PHE A 312 11.23 30.96 -10.06
C PHE A 312 9.98 31.41 -10.81
N ILE A 313 9.21 30.50 -11.39
CA ILE A 313 7.89 30.79 -12.01
C ILE A 313 6.72 30.19 -11.25
N SER A 314 6.98 29.48 -10.15
CA SER A 314 5.89 28.93 -9.35
C SER A 314 5.10 30.09 -8.69
N PRO A 315 3.80 30.23 -8.94
CA PRO A 315 2.97 31.26 -8.32
C PRO A 315 2.66 30.95 -6.85
N PHE A 316 3.09 29.81 -6.34
CA PHE A 316 2.76 29.31 -5.02
C PHE A 316 3.96 29.40 -4.09
N SER A 317 3.72 29.83 -2.85
CA SER A 317 4.73 29.74 -1.79
C SER A 317 5.03 28.30 -1.41
N ASP A 318 6.24 28.00 -0.97
CA ASP A 318 6.63 26.67 -0.46
C ASP A 318 5.69 26.20 0.65
N LYS A 319 5.25 27.11 1.53
CA LYS A 319 4.30 26.79 2.62
C LYS A 319 2.96 26.30 2.10
N PHE A 320 2.44 26.89 1.03
CA PHE A 320 1.19 26.46 0.40
C PHE A 320 1.33 25.11 -0.29
N LEU A 321 2.45 24.89 -0.99
CA LEU A 321 2.74 23.61 -1.62
C LEU A 321 2.85 22.48 -0.61
N GLU A 322 3.47 22.70 0.56
CA GLU A 322 3.53 21.73 1.65
C GLU A 322 2.13 21.28 2.11
N GLU A 323 1.19 22.20 2.27
CA GLU A 323 -0.19 21.87 2.67
C GLU A 323 -0.91 21.03 1.60
N ILE A 324 -0.77 21.38 0.32
CA ILE A 324 -1.38 20.65 -0.79
C ILE A 324 -0.79 19.25 -0.90
N ILE A 325 0.54 19.12 -0.81
CA ILE A 325 1.24 17.84 -0.84
C ILE A 325 0.76 16.96 0.31
N PHE A 326 0.67 17.54 1.50
CA PHE A 326 0.18 16.83 2.68
C PHE A 326 -1.26 16.37 2.51
N LEU A 327 -2.16 17.24 2.07
CA LEU A 327 -3.57 16.93 1.82
C LEU A 327 -3.70 15.80 0.81
N LYS A 328 -3.02 15.89 -0.34
CA LYS A 328 -3.03 14.86 -1.38
C LYS A 328 -2.55 13.51 -0.83
N SER A 329 -1.38 13.48 -0.22
CA SER A 329 -0.80 12.24 0.29
C SER A 329 -1.63 11.63 1.42
N PHE A 330 -2.31 12.46 2.21
CA PHE A 330 -3.21 12.02 3.27
C PHE A 330 -4.49 11.38 2.70
N THR A 331 -5.07 11.95 1.66
CA THR A 331 -6.31 11.42 1.03
C THR A 331 -6.08 10.13 0.26
N GLN A 332 -4.85 9.84 -0.14
CA GLN A 332 -4.48 8.61 -0.85
C GLN A 332 -4.24 7.40 0.07
N ASN A 333 -4.09 7.62 1.36
CA ASN A 333 -3.92 6.57 2.36
C ASN A 333 -5.26 6.10 2.90
#